data_715d7df01b118c46b2c69f988f62e430
#
_entry.id   715d7df01b118c46b2c69f988f62e430
#
_cell.length_a   1.000
_cell.length_b   1.000
_cell.length_c   1.000
_cell.angle_alpha   90.00
_cell.angle_beta   90.00
_cell.angle_gamma   90.00
#
_symmetry.space_group_name_H-M   'P 1'
#
loop_
_entity.id
_entity.type
_entity.pdbx_description
1 polymer ?
#
loop_
_entity_poly.entity_id
_entity_poly.type
_entity_poly.pdbx_seq_one_letter_code
_entity_poly.pdbx_strand_id
1 'polypeptide(L)'
;MKINEVEAAVGVTKKNIRFYEEEGLIQPRREPGNGYRSYSQEDVERLRRIKLLRKLDVPLAEIRTMLEGECSLAEGMFHQLERLNARRTDLEEAIRFCEQLKQEPGSLGELDVEQTLARLTAKEEQGVSFVNIEQVDRRAERIKGALVGAGLFTALMLLSMG
;
A
#
# COMPACT_ATOMS: atom_id res chain seq x y z
N MET A 1 12.06 15.85 -18.94
CA MET A 1 11.28 14.71 -19.48
C MET A 1 9.80 14.94 -19.23
N LYS A 2 8.93 14.43 -20.13
CA LYS A 2 7.47 14.42 -19.93
C LYS A 2 7.07 13.19 -19.07
N ILE A 3 5.91 13.24 -18.41
CA ILE A 3 5.45 12.18 -17.51
C ILE A 3 5.38 10.79 -18.17
N ASN A 4 5.09 10.71 -19.48
CA ASN A 4 5.07 9.46 -20.23
C ASN A 4 6.47 8.82 -20.34
N GLU A 5 7.49 9.65 -20.52
CA GLU A 5 8.89 9.22 -20.60
C GLU A 5 9.39 8.78 -19.23
N VAL A 6 8.98 9.48 -18.16
CA VAL A 6 9.30 9.11 -16.77
C VAL A 6 8.64 7.79 -16.40
N GLU A 7 7.36 7.59 -16.74
CA GLU A 7 6.64 6.33 -16.54
C GLU A 7 7.39 5.17 -17.19
N ALA A 8 7.80 5.33 -18.45
CA ALA A 8 8.57 4.31 -19.16
C ALA A 8 9.96 4.06 -18.55
N ALA A 9 10.66 5.12 -18.13
CA ALA A 9 12.03 5.04 -17.61
C ALA A 9 12.10 4.45 -16.19
N VAL A 10 11.07 4.70 -15.36
CA VAL A 10 11.04 4.27 -13.94
C VAL A 10 10.15 3.04 -13.74
N GLY A 11 9.16 2.84 -14.59
CA GLY A 11 8.14 1.80 -14.42
C GLY A 11 7.27 2.06 -13.18
N VAL A 12 6.86 3.31 -13.00
CA VAL A 12 5.90 3.78 -12.00
C VAL A 12 4.78 4.49 -12.75
N THR A 13 3.53 4.15 -12.49
CA THR A 13 2.38 4.70 -13.21
C THR A 13 2.28 6.23 -13.05
N LYS A 14 1.76 6.92 -14.06
CA LYS A 14 1.50 8.38 -14.00
C LYS A 14 0.68 8.79 -12.77
N LYS A 15 -0.27 7.95 -12.36
CA LYS A 15 -1.06 8.16 -11.14
C LYS A 15 -0.17 8.21 -9.91
N ASN A 16 0.74 7.26 -9.77
CA ASN A 16 1.67 7.21 -8.63
C ASN A 16 2.73 8.32 -8.70
N ILE A 17 3.20 8.70 -9.91
CA ILE A 17 4.11 9.84 -10.07
C ILE A 17 3.44 11.13 -9.57
N ARG A 18 2.18 11.38 -9.96
CA ARG A 18 1.41 12.55 -9.48
C ARG A 18 1.17 12.49 -7.98
N PHE A 19 0.85 11.33 -7.45
CA PHE A 19 0.69 11.12 -6.01
C PHE A 19 1.98 11.45 -5.25
N TYR A 20 3.16 11.04 -5.74
CA TYR A 20 4.44 11.40 -5.11
C TYR A 20 4.77 12.90 -5.24
N GLU A 21 4.29 13.57 -6.30
CA GLU A 21 4.36 15.03 -6.42
C GLU A 21 3.44 15.71 -5.39
N GLU A 22 2.19 15.25 -5.25
CA GLU A 22 1.23 15.76 -4.27
C GLU A 22 1.72 15.56 -2.84
N GLU A 23 2.37 14.45 -2.56
CA GLU A 23 3.04 14.16 -1.29
C GLU A 23 4.37 14.94 -1.11
N GLY A 24 4.77 15.74 -2.09
CA GLY A 24 6.00 16.56 -2.02
C GLY A 24 7.30 15.75 -2.05
N LEU A 25 7.26 14.48 -2.45
CA LEU A 25 8.45 13.63 -2.58
C LEU A 25 9.27 13.95 -3.83
N ILE A 26 8.66 14.55 -4.86
CA ILE A 26 9.30 15.09 -6.06
C ILE A 26 8.69 16.46 -6.37
N GLN A 27 9.46 17.33 -7.04
CA GLN A 27 9.03 18.70 -7.38
C GLN A 27 9.40 19.04 -8.82
N PRO A 28 8.64 18.49 -9.82
CA PRO A 28 8.92 18.76 -11.22
C PRO A 28 8.72 20.24 -11.53
N ARG A 29 9.57 20.79 -12.37
CA ARG A 29 9.43 22.17 -12.86
C ARG A 29 8.23 22.28 -13.78
N ARG A 30 7.62 23.48 -13.85
CA ARG A 30 6.62 23.80 -14.87
C ARG A 30 7.28 24.60 -16.00
N GLU A 31 6.99 24.21 -17.23
CA GLU A 31 7.51 24.91 -18.41
C GLU A 31 6.88 26.31 -18.50
N PRO A 32 7.70 27.36 -18.70
CA PRO A 32 7.19 28.71 -18.95
C PRO A 32 6.35 28.73 -20.24
N GLY A 33 5.12 29.23 -20.15
CA GLY A 33 4.25 29.43 -21.33
C GLY A 33 3.12 28.39 -21.45
N ASN A 34 3.32 27.12 -21.16
CA ASN A 34 2.29 26.10 -21.31
C ASN A 34 1.89 25.42 -19.98
N GLY A 35 2.66 25.65 -18.91
CA GLY A 35 2.40 25.10 -17.57
C GLY A 35 2.59 23.58 -17.44
N TYR A 36 3.08 22.91 -18.48
CA TYR A 36 3.31 21.47 -18.42
C TYR A 36 4.46 21.10 -17.48
N ARG A 37 4.32 19.94 -16.81
CA ARG A 37 5.34 19.39 -15.94
C ARG A 37 6.54 18.91 -16.72
N SER A 38 7.72 19.32 -16.29
CA SER A 38 9.01 18.88 -16.83
C SER A 38 9.82 18.25 -15.70
N TYR A 39 10.08 16.96 -15.83
CA TYR A 39 10.83 16.16 -14.84
C TYR A 39 12.32 16.19 -15.19
N SER A 40 13.14 16.50 -14.20
CA SER A 40 14.59 16.46 -14.29
C SER A 40 15.12 15.02 -14.17
N GLN A 41 16.40 14.84 -14.47
CA GLN A 41 17.07 13.55 -14.20
C GLN A 41 17.11 13.24 -12.70
N GLU A 42 17.20 14.26 -11.86
CA GLU A 42 17.14 14.12 -10.40
C GLU A 42 15.75 13.61 -9.93
N ASP A 43 14.66 14.12 -10.51
CA ASP A 43 13.31 13.61 -10.22
C ASP A 43 13.18 12.13 -10.59
N VAL A 44 13.77 11.72 -11.71
CA VAL A 44 13.79 10.31 -12.16
C VAL A 44 14.55 9.43 -11.17
N GLU A 45 15.73 9.85 -10.73
CA GLU A 45 16.51 9.10 -9.73
C GLU A 45 15.80 9.06 -8.37
N ARG A 46 15.18 10.15 -7.96
CA ARG A 46 14.38 10.22 -6.74
C ARG A 46 13.18 9.25 -6.81
N LEU A 47 12.47 9.18 -7.92
CA LEU A 47 11.41 8.21 -8.16
C LEU A 47 11.89 6.75 -8.14
N ARG A 48 13.10 6.47 -8.65
CA ARG A 48 13.69 5.12 -8.57
C ARG A 48 13.98 4.71 -7.12
N ARG A 49 14.50 5.62 -6.30
CA ARG A 49 14.71 5.39 -4.86
C ARG A 49 13.40 5.15 -4.14
N ILE A 50 12.38 5.98 -4.40
CA ILE A 50 11.02 5.79 -3.85
C ILE A 50 10.48 4.40 -4.24
N LYS A 51 10.55 4.03 -5.53
CA LYS A 51 10.10 2.73 -6.02
C LYS A 51 10.80 1.56 -5.30
N LEU A 52 12.12 1.64 -5.12
CA LEU A 52 12.90 0.63 -4.41
C LEU A 52 12.37 0.44 -2.99
N LEU A 53 12.28 1.52 -2.22
CA LEU A 53 11.88 1.49 -0.82
C LEU A 53 10.42 1.06 -0.65
N ARG A 54 9.51 1.51 -1.56
CA ARG A 54 8.11 1.06 -1.57
C ARG A 54 7.94 -0.42 -1.90
N LYS A 55 8.83 -1.01 -2.71
CA LYS A 55 8.85 -2.48 -2.93
C LYS A 55 9.21 -3.26 -1.67
N LEU A 56 9.92 -2.64 -0.75
CA LEU A 56 10.22 -3.18 0.57
C LEU A 56 9.18 -2.81 1.63
N ASP A 57 8.05 -2.20 1.22
CA ASP A 57 6.96 -1.74 2.07
C ASP A 57 7.35 -0.65 3.09
N VAL A 58 8.43 0.11 2.81
CA VAL A 58 8.84 1.25 3.65
C VAL A 58 7.77 2.34 3.59
N PRO A 59 7.31 2.90 4.74
CA PRO A 59 6.33 3.98 4.78
C PRO A 59 6.81 5.25 4.07
N LEU A 60 5.88 5.99 3.44
CA LEU A 60 6.22 7.23 2.71
C LEU A 60 6.84 8.30 3.60
N ALA A 61 6.39 8.41 4.84
CA ALA A 61 6.96 9.36 5.81
C ALA A 61 8.46 9.09 6.04
N GLU A 62 8.84 7.83 6.18
CA GLU A 62 10.24 7.44 6.38
C GLU A 62 11.07 7.55 5.09
N ILE A 63 10.46 7.27 3.92
CA ILE A 63 11.11 7.55 2.64
C ILE A 63 11.44 9.03 2.51
N ARG A 64 10.55 9.93 2.95
CA ARG A 64 10.78 11.38 2.96
C ARG A 64 12.00 11.74 3.78
N THR A 65 12.07 11.31 5.05
CA THR A 65 13.22 11.63 5.94
C THR A 65 14.54 11.09 5.39
N MET A 66 14.51 9.91 4.75
CA MET A 66 15.69 9.35 4.08
C MET A 66 16.10 10.16 2.83
N LEU A 67 15.14 10.65 2.03
CA LEU A 67 15.41 11.47 0.85
C LEU A 67 15.90 12.87 1.20
N GLU A 68 15.54 13.39 2.36
CA GLU A 68 15.96 14.68 2.92
C GLU A 68 17.28 14.58 3.69
N GLY A 69 17.79 13.37 3.91
CA GLY A 69 19.05 13.11 4.60
C GLY A 69 18.95 13.19 6.13
N GLU A 70 17.75 13.26 6.67
CA GLU A 70 17.47 13.27 8.11
C GLU A 70 17.59 11.88 8.74
N CYS A 71 17.45 10.84 7.93
CA CYS A 71 17.59 9.44 8.31
C CYS A 71 18.50 8.73 7.31
N SER A 72 19.49 8.02 7.80
CA SER A 72 20.36 7.22 6.95
C SER A 72 19.64 5.98 6.38
N LEU A 73 20.17 5.42 5.29
CA LEU A 73 19.66 4.16 4.75
C LEU A 73 19.71 3.03 5.78
N ALA A 74 20.77 2.97 6.59
CA ALA A 74 20.94 1.93 7.61
C ALA A 74 19.86 2.03 8.70
N GLU A 75 19.58 3.22 9.19
CA GLU A 75 18.53 3.47 10.20
C GLU A 75 17.14 3.14 9.62
N GLY A 76 16.82 3.62 8.42
CA GLY A 76 15.55 3.30 7.78
C GLY A 76 15.36 1.79 7.53
N MET A 77 16.42 1.08 7.15
CA MET A 77 16.36 -0.39 7.01
C MET A 77 16.27 -1.10 8.36
N PHE A 78 16.87 -0.58 9.41
CA PHE A 78 16.71 -1.11 10.77
C PHE A 78 15.24 -1.03 11.21
N HIS A 79 14.61 0.14 11.10
CA HIS A 79 13.19 0.31 11.43
C HIS A 79 12.29 -0.60 10.56
N GLN A 80 12.62 -0.75 9.27
CA GLN A 80 11.85 -1.62 8.39
C GLN A 80 11.98 -3.10 8.78
N LEU A 81 13.16 -3.55 9.18
CA LEU A 81 13.37 -4.90 9.69
C LEU A 81 12.57 -5.16 10.98
N GLU A 82 12.52 -4.19 11.90
CA GLU A 82 11.68 -4.31 13.11
C GLU A 82 10.20 -4.48 12.75
N ARG A 83 9.67 -3.66 11.83
CA ARG A 83 8.27 -3.76 11.36
C ARG A 83 7.99 -5.11 10.69
N LEU A 84 8.90 -5.59 9.84
CA LEU A 84 8.72 -6.86 9.16
C LEU A 84 8.81 -8.05 10.12
N ASN A 85 9.68 -7.97 11.14
CA ASN A 85 9.77 -9.00 12.18
C ASN A 85 8.52 -9.03 13.05
N ALA A 86 8.00 -7.88 13.47
CA ALA A 86 6.74 -7.79 14.20
C ALA A 86 5.60 -8.41 13.38
N ARG A 87 5.46 -8.02 12.12
CA ARG A 87 4.44 -8.59 11.23
C ARG A 87 4.61 -10.09 10.99
N ARG A 88 5.83 -10.60 10.96
CA ARG A 88 6.08 -12.04 10.89
C ARG A 88 5.55 -12.74 12.13
N THR A 89 5.81 -12.22 13.33
CA THR A 89 5.29 -12.75 14.59
C THR A 89 3.77 -12.77 14.60
N ASP A 90 3.11 -11.70 14.18
CA ASP A 90 1.65 -11.62 14.06
C ASP A 90 1.09 -12.69 13.11
N LEU A 91 1.74 -12.89 11.95
CA LEU A 91 1.36 -13.93 11.00
C LEU A 91 1.56 -15.35 11.57
N GLU A 92 2.64 -15.59 12.28
CA GLU A 92 2.89 -16.87 12.94
C GLU A 92 1.83 -17.19 14.00
N GLU A 93 1.36 -16.18 14.76
CA GLU A 93 0.25 -16.34 15.71
C GLU A 93 -1.08 -16.60 14.99
N ALA A 94 -1.36 -15.90 13.89
CA ALA A 94 -2.56 -16.13 13.10
C ALA A 94 -2.58 -17.55 12.49
N ILE A 95 -1.44 -18.03 11.99
CA ILE A 95 -1.29 -19.41 11.48
C ILE A 95 -1.59 -20.42 12.61
N ARG A 96 -0.97 -20.25 13.79
CA ARG A 96 -1.22 -21.13 14.95
C ARG A 96 -2.69 -21.15 15.35
N PHE A 97 -3.35 -20.00 15.32
CA PHE A 97 -4.77 -19.92 15.62
C PHE A 97 -5.63 -20.65 14.58
N CYS A 98 -5.31 -20.51 13.29
CA CYS A 98 -5.96 -21.28 12.22
C CYS A 98 -5.74 -22.79 12.38
N GLU A 99 -4.54 -23.22 12.76
CA GLU A 99 -4.23 -24.63 13.03
C GLU A 99 -5.05 -25.19 14.20
N GLN A 100 -5.27 -24.39 15.24
CA GLN A 100 -6.14 -24.78 16.35
C GLN A 100 -7.60 -24.93 15.88
N LEU A 101 -8.14 -23.94 15.14
CA LEU A 101 -9.49 -24.00 14.60
C LEU A 101 -9.70 -25.18 13.65
N LYS A 102 -8.67 -25.55 12.88
CA LYS A 102 -8.73 -26.73 12.00
C LYS A 102 -8.94 -28.04 12.75
N GLN A 103 -8.58 -28.12 14.03
CA GLN A 103 -8.78 -29.30 14.86
C GLN A 103 -10.16 -29.31 15.56
N GLU A 104 -10.89 -28.19 15.54
CA GLU A 104 -12.25 -28.12 16.10
C GLU A 104 -13.19 -29.00 15.25
N PRO A 105 -13.98 -29.88 15.87
CA PRO A 105 -14.93 -30.69 15.12
C PRO A 105 -16.13 -29.85 14.65
N GLY A 106 -16.72 -30.22 13.55
CA GLY A 106 -17.96 -29.62 13.07
C GLY A 106 -17.80 -28.56 11.98
N SER A 107 -18.89 -27.85 11.72
CA SER A 107 -19.00 -26.79 10.73
C SER A 107 -18.86 -25.40 11.39
N LEU A 108 -18.69 -24.35 10.58
CA LEU A 108 -18.66 -22.97 11.07
C LEU A 108 -19.93 -22.60 11.86
N GLY A 109 -21.09 -23.20 11.55
CA GLY A 109 -22.36 -22.97 12.26
C GLY A 109 -22.40 -23.60 13.66
N GLU A 110 -21.51 -24.55 13.96
CA GLU A 110 -21.41 -25.24 15.25
C GLU A 110 -20.29 -24.64 16.12
N LEU A 111 -19.47 -23.75 15.57
CA LEU A 111 -18.39 -23.09 16.29
C LEU A 111 -18.95 -22.13 17.35
N ASP A 112 -18.43 -22.20 18.57
CA ASP A 112 -18.66 -21.16 19.58
C ASP A 112 -17.87 -19.90 19.21
N VAL A 113 -18.52 -19.03 18.42
CA VAL A 113 -17.93 -17.81 17.89
C VAL A 113 -17.57 -16.82 19.01
N GLU A 114 -18.39 -16.72 20.06
CA GLU A 114 -18.17 -15.81 21.17
C GLU A 114 -16.89 -16.19 21.94
N GLN A 115 -16.77 -17.45 22.31
CA GLN A 115 -15.57 -17.96 22.96
C GLN A 115 -14.33 -17.83 22.06
N THR A 116 -14.48 -18.07 20.76
CA THR A 116 -13.39 -17.99 19.81
C THR A 116 -12.90 -16.55 19.64
N LEU A 117 -13.80 -15.57 19.57
CA LEU A 117 -13.45 -14.14 19.54
C LEU A 117 -12.79 -13.70 20.84
N ALA A 118 -13.26 -14.18 22.02
CA ALA A 118 -12.61 -13.88 23.28
C ALA A 118 -11.14 -14.38 23.32
N ARG A 119 -10.85 -15.55 22.73
CA ARG A 119 -9.48 -16.08 22.59
C ARG A 119 -8.62 -15.20 21.70
N LEU A 120 -9.16 -14.64 20.60
CA LEU A 120 -8.46 -13.68 19.74
C LEU A 120 -8.16 -12.38 20.49
N THR A 121 -9.17 -11.81 21.15
CA THR A 121 -9.01 -10.59 21.96
C THR A 121 -7.94 -10.73 23.03
N ALA A 122 -7.92 -11.86 23.73
CA ALA A 122 -6.89 -12.13 24.74
C ALA A 122 -5.47 -12.17 24.14
N LYS A 123 -5.31 -12.57 22.88
CA LYS A 123 -4.04 -12.50 22.14
C LYS A 123 -3.70 -11.08 21.73
N GLU A 124 -4.68 -10.28 21.31
CA GLU A 124 -4.49 -8.86 20.98
C GLU A 124 -4.05 -8.06 22.22
N GLU A 125 -4.59 -8.36 23.41
CA GLU A 125 -4.15 -7.78 24.67
C GLU A 125 -2.69 -8.13 25.02
N GLN A 126 -2.17 -9.24 24.50
CA GLN A 126 -0.77 -9.66 24.64
C GLN A 126 0.14 -9.04 23.58
N GLY A 127 -0.41 -8.16 22.70
CA GLY A 127 0.34 -7.41 21.68
C GLY A 127 0.38 -8.05 20.30
N VAL A 128 -0.36 -9.15 20.07
CA VAL A 128 -0.51 -9.72 18.71
C VAL A 128 -1.46 -8.84 17.89
N SER A 129 -1.11 -8.54 16.66
CA SER A 129 -1.97 -7.77 15.76
C SER A 129 -2.60 -8.68 14.70
N PHE A 130 -3.89 -8.98 14.85
CA PHE A 130 -4.66 -9.60 13.77
C PHE A 130 -5.14 -8.59 12.75
N VAL A 131 -5.71 -9.07 11.64
CA VAL A 131 -6.17 -8.22 10.55
C VAL A 131 -7.30 -7.29 11.03
N ASN A 132 -7.13 -5.99 10.83
CA ASN A 132 -8.20 -5.03 11.08
C ASN A 132 -9.27 -5.13 9.98
N ILE A 133 -10.43 -5.69 10.33
CA ILE A 133 -11.56 -5.96 9.43
C ILE A 133 -12.02 -4.68 8.72
N GLU A 134 -12.11 -3.56 9.45
CA GLU A 134 -12.54 -2.28 8.86
C GLU A 134 -11.59 -1.77 7.76
N GLN A 135 -10.30 -2.06 7.86
CA GLN A 135 -9.34 -1.67 6.82
C GLN A 135 -9.45 -2.58 5.58
N VAL A 136 -9.72 -3.86 5.78
CA VAL A 136 -9.92 -4.84 4.70
C VAL A 136 -11.18 -4.53 3.93
N ASP A 137 -12.30 -4.30 4.61
CA ASP A 137 -13.59 -4.03 3.99
C ASP A 137 -13.58 -2.70 3.23
N ARG A 138 -13.00 -1.64 3.79
CA ARG A 138 -12.76 -0.38 3.07
C ARG A 138 -11.90 -0.54 1.82
N ARG A 139 -10.94 -1.46 1.82
CA ARG A 139 -10.10 -1.77 0.66
C ARG A 139 -10.87 -2.54 -0.40
N ALA A 140 -11.73 -3.50 0.00
CA ALA A 140 -12.61 -4.27 -0.87
C ALA A 140 -13.66 -3.37 -1.53
N GLU A 141 -14.26 -2.45 -0.78
CA GLU A 141 -15.23 -1.47 -1.31
C GLU A 141 -14.60 -0.51 -2.32
N ARG A 142 -13.37 -0.04 -2.09
CA ARG A 142 -12.64 0.78 -3.08
C ARG A 142 -12.38 0.02 -4.39
N ILE A 143 -12.08 -1.28 -4.31
CA ILE A 143 -11.87 -2.13 -5.49
C ILE A 143 -13.19 -2.33 -6.23
N LYS A 144 -14.29 -2.63 -5.54
CA LYS A 144 -15.63 -2.75 -6.11
C LYS A 144 -16.09 -1.44 -6.77
N GLY A 145 -15.92 -0.30 -6.09
CA GLY A 145 -16.25 1.02 -6.63
C GLY A 145 -15.47 1.37 -7.88
N ALA A 146 -14.17 1.02 -7.95
CA ALA A 146 -13.34 1.21 -9.13
C ALA A 146 -13.78 0.34 -10.32
N LEU A 147 -14.21 -0.91 -10.06
CA LEU A 147 -14.73 -1.83 -11.09
C LEU A 147 -16.09 -1.40 -11.62
N VAL A 148 -16.99 -0.92 -10.77
CA VAL A 148 -18.30 -0.38 -11.19
C VAL A 148 -18.13 0.90 -12.00
N GLY A 149 -17.22 1.80 -11.61
CA GLY A 149 -16.89 3.00 -12.37
C GLY A 149 -16.32 2.70 -13.77
N ALA A 150 -15.45 1.69 -13.88
CA ALA A 150 -14.91 1.25 -15.17
C ALA A 150 -15.98 0.59 -16.07
N GLY A 151 -16.90 -0.18 -15.49
CA GLY A 151 -18.01 -0.81 -16.22
C GLY A 151 -19.04 0.20 -16.74
N LEU A 152 -19.33 1.26 -15.99
CA LEU A 152 -20.21 2.35 -16.43
C LEU A 152 -19.59 3.18 -17.57
N PHE A 153 -18.27 3.39 -17.56
CA PHE A 153 -17.59 4.13 -18.61
C PHE A 153 -17.56 3.38 -19.95
N THR A 154 -17.41 2.05 -19.92
CA THR A 154 -17.50 1.21 -21.14
C THR A 154 -18.93 1.12 -21.68
N ALA A 155 -19.95 1.07 -20.83
CA ALA A 155 -21.34 1.08 -21.24
C ALA A 155 -21.77 2.42 -21.86
N LEU A 156 -21.29 3.56 -21.34
CA LEU A 156 -21.59 4.89 -21.91
C LEU A 156 -20.91 5.11 -23.27
N MET A 157 -19.71 4.56 -23.49
CA MET A 157 -19.00 4.66 -24.77
C MET A 157 -19.69 3.81 -25.85
N LEU A 158 -20.30 2.68 -25.52
CA LEU A 158 -21.04 1.84 -26.45
C LEU A 158 -22.39 2.44 -26.86
N LEU A 159 -23.02 3.25 -25.99
CA LEU A 159 -24.29 3.95 -26.29
C LEU A 159 -24.10 5.24 -27.11
N SER A 160 -22.88 5.78 -27.20
CA SER A 160 -22.59 7.00 -28.01
C SER A 160 -22.12 6.70 -29.44
N MET A 161 -22.03 5.42 -29.85
CA MET A 161 -21.61 4.98 -31.19
C MET A 161 -22.76 4.28 -31.95
N GLY A 162 -24.02 4.47 -31.51
CA GLY A 162 -25.23 4.00 -32.23
C GLY A 162 -26.04 5.14 -32.84
#